data_b932c9dd2b0ecb974ddd3d443ce50091
#
_entry.id   b932c9dd2b0ecb974ddd3d443ce50091
#
_cell.length_a   1.000
_cell.length_b   1.000
_cell.length_c   1.000
_cell.angle_alpha   90.00
_cell.angle_beta   90.00
_cell.angle_gamma   90.00
#
_symmetry.space_group_name_H-M   'P 1'
#
loop_
_entity.id
_entity.type
_entity.pdbx_description
1 polymer ?
#
loop_
_entity_poly.entity_id
_entity_poly.type
_entity_poly.pdbx_seq_one_letter_code
_entity_poly.pdbx_strand_id
1 'polypeptide(L)'
;MMTREDNNFLCRVEPGTPMNAAFKRYWLVAGLSRDFPEPNSDPKRSTLLGEDYVLFRDSKGRIGCLRELCCHRGASLCLGRIEEGGLRCIFHGWKFDVDGTIIDMPNATDDRFMKRYRQPAFPVVEKGGLIFVYLGPADEKPAFPNWRWLDFAPEKMFVAPVMYHTNYIQAIDGGADSSHLTTLHQDALTRSHPAADNSVFQRIMADAAPRFDTYSTEFGQFSAAFRTVTRPDGGTYETCKTSVFAAPSTVITNGAYPDQGTFAFFTPIDSHRTIGYIGNYDSAWTTPEEPLAAMRFMSIDAETLDRLGFSPETFDSPDKASRDNNWYQDREGMRNGRFTGMPPFIPEDVIVAESMGSIYDRTQENLIPADQVVVRIRRILMDMARDVQGGRKPIGVRAPVDYAKICVGEGAVETGQNWAEVTLPPEFVRREQIEA
;
A
#
# COMPACT_ATOMS: atom_id res chain seq x y z
N MET A 1 -2.76 9.10 24.80
CA MET A 1 -4.08 9.18 24.15
C MET A 1 -3.97 10.22 23.03
N MET A 2 -4.44 9.93 21.84
CA MET A 2 -4.40 10.86 20.71
C MET A 2 -5.37 12.02 20.94
N THR A 3 -4.98 13.24 20.62
CA THR A 3 -5.91 14.39 20.65
C THR A 3 -6.73 14.44 19.36
N ARG A 4 -7.86 15.15 19.36
CA ARG A 4 -8.64 15.37 18.14
C ARG A 4 -7.85 16.14 17.08
N GLU A 5 -6.98 17.06 17.50
CA GLU A 5 -6.09 17.80 16.61
C GLU A 5 -5.07 16.86 15.95
N ASP A 6 -4.41 15.98 16.73
CA ASP A 6 -3.48 14.99 16.19
C ASP A 6 -4.18 13.99 15.25
N ASN A 7 -5.41 13.57 15.57
CA ASN A 7 -6.19 12.69 14.70
C ASN A 7 -6.51 13.36 13.36
N ASN A 8 -6.92 14.63 13.38
CA ASN A 8 -7.13 15.40 12.15
C ASN A 8 -5.83 15.64 11.38
N PHE A 9 -4.74 15.98 12.08
CA PHE A 9 -3.42 16.18 11.49
C PHE A 9 -2.94 14.91 10.75
N LEU A 10 -3.14 13.75 11.35
CA LEU A 10 -2.75 12.45 10.79
C LEU A 10 -3.64 12.04 9.61
N CYS A 11 -4.96 12.23 9.70
CA CYS A 11 -5.91 11.64 8.75
C CYS A 11 -6.18 12.50 7.50
N ARG A 12 -5.96 13.83 7.54
CA ARG A 12 -6.31 14.71 6.44
C ARG A 12 -5.22 14.78 5.40
N VAL A 13 -5.57 14.42 4.15
CA VAL A 13 -4.62 14.36 3.02
C VAL A 13 -5.01 15.26 1.84
N GLU A 14 -6.06 16.07 1.97
CA GLU A 14 -6.47 17.01 0.93
C GLU A 14 -5.41 18.10 0.71
N PRO A 15 -5.41 18.75 -0.47
CA PRO A 15 -4.51 19.86 -0.77
C PRO A 15 -4.48 20.93 0.31
N GLY A 16 -3.29 21.34 0.71
CA GLY A 16 -3.09 22.34 1.77
C GLY A 16 -2.92 21.74 3.17
N THR A 17 -3.13 20.44 3.36
CA THR A 17 -2.86 19.77 4.65
C THR A 17 -1.39 19.36 4.78
N PRO A 18 -0.86 19.26 6.01
CA PRO A 18 0.51 18.83 6.25
C PRO A 18 0.81 17.44 5.71
N MET A 19 -0.13 16.50 5.87
CA MET A 19 0.04 15.14 5.40
C MET A 19 0.04 15.05 3.86
N ASN A 20 -0.78 15.88 3.17
CA ASN A 20 -0.70 15.99 1.70
C ASN A 20 0.70 16.40 1.25
N ALA A 21 1.26 17.44 1.87
CA ALA A 21 2.60 17.92 1.55
C ALA A 21 3.67 16.84 1.81
N ALA A 22 3.49 16.06 2.87
CA ALA A 22 4.41 14.98 3.23
C ALA A 22 4.33 13.79 2.25
N PHE A 23 3.15 13.31 1.94
CA PHE A 23 2.99 12.21 0.95
C PHE A 23 3.58 12.56 -0.41
N LYS A 24 3.44 13.79 -0.86
CA LYS A 24 4.01 14.28 -2.13
C LYS A 24 5.54 14.24 -2.18
N ARG A 25 6.25 13.99 -1.07
CA ARG A 25 7.70 13.81 -1.04
C ARG A 25 8.16 12.40 -1.42
N TYR A 26 7.22 11.49 -1.68
CA TYR A 26 7.51 10.08 -2.00
C TYR A 26 6.95 9.69 -3.36
N TRP A 27 7.45 8.60 -3.87
CA TRP A 27 6.85 7.91 -5.01
C TRP A 27 5.61 7.16 -4.53
N LEU A 28 4.46 7.47 -5.12
CA LEU A 28 3.18 6.85 -4.80
C LEU A 28 2.74 5.93 -5.93
N VAL A 29 2.13 4.81 -5.61
CA VAL A 29 1.49 3.96 -6.63
C VAL A 29 0.21 4.65 -7.10
N ALA A 30 0.10 4.86 -8.41
CA ALA A 30 -1.00 5.59 -9.04
C ALA A 30 -1.88 4.71 -9.93
N GLY A 31 -1.42 3.49 -10.27
CA GLY A 31 -2.16 2.57 -11.15
C GLY A 31 -1.36 1.30 -11.45
N LEU A 32 -1.91 0.47 -12.29
CA LEU A 32 -1.33 -0.79 -12.72
C LEU A 32 -0.95 -0.76 -14.21
N SER A 33 0.18 -1.37 -14.57
CA SER A 33 0.62 -1.48 -15.96
C SER A 33 -0.39 -2.18 -16.86
N ARG A 34 -1.10 -3.17 -16.30
CA ARG A 34 -2.14 -3.93 -17.03
C ARG A 34 -3.36 -3.10 -17.43
N ASP A 35 -3.55 -1.93 -16.81
CA ASP A 35 -4.62 -1.00 -17.18
C ASP A 35 -4.31 -0.26 -18.50
N PHE A 36 -3.06 -0.34 -18.95
CA PHE A 36 -2.54 0.26 -20.18
C PHE A 36 -1.71 -0.79 -20.94
N PRO A 37 -2.33 -1.90 -21.42
CA PRO A 37 -1.60 -3.07 -21.91
C PRO A 37 -0.75 -2.80 -23.16
N GLU A 38 -1.15 -1.82 -23.95
CA GLU A 38 -0.51 -1.52 -25.24
C GLU A 38 -0.48 -0.01 -25.54
N PRO A 39 0.37 0.42 -26.48
CA PRO A 39 0.35 1.81 -26.97
C PRO A 39 -1.05 2.22 -27.44
N ASN A 40 -1.43 3.45 -27.14
CA ASN A 40 -2.75 4.03 -27.40
C ASN A 40 -3.89 3.44 -26.54
N SER A 41 -3.60 2.77 -25.41
CA SER A 41 -4.62 2.45 -24.40
C SER A 41 -5.35 3.73 -23.95
N ASP A 42 -6.64 3.60 -23.63
CA ASP A 42 -7.45 4.74 -23.19
C ASP A 42 -6.87 5.43 -21.95
N PRO A 43 -6.86 6.76 -21.91
CA PRO A 43 -6.43 7.48 -20.72
C PRO A 43 -7.38 7.24 -19.55
N LYS A 44 -6.81 7.05 -18.35
CA LYS A 44 -7.59 6.78 -17.12
C LYS A 44 -7.33 7.83 -16.05
N ARG A 45 -8.39 8.15 -15.28
CA ARG A 45 -8.24 8.99 -14.09
C ARG A 45 -7.56 8.22 -12.99
N SER A 46 -6.67 8.91 -12.28
CA SER A 46 -6.09 8.47 -11.02
C SER A 46 -6.24 9.60 -10.00
N THR A 47 -7.07 9.39 -8.99
CA THR A 47 -7.25 10.37 -7.90
C THR A 47 -6.30 10.03 -6.78
N LEU A 48 -5.44 10.97 -6.40
CA LEU A 48 -4.43 10.81 -5.37
C LEU A 48 -4.44 12.03 -4.46
N LEU A 49 -4.54 11.82 -3.15
CA LEU A 49 -4.47 12.88 -2.14
C LEU A 49 -5.52 14.00 -2.36
N GLY A 50 -6.70 13.63 -2.87
CA GLY A 50 -7.79 14.57 -3.18
C GLY A 50 -7.61 15.38 -4.46
N GLU A 51 -6.69 15.00 -5.34
CA GLU A 51 -6.46 15.66 -6.63
C GLU A 51 -6.52 14.66 -7.79
N ASP A 52 -7.07 15.09 -8.93
CA ASP A 52 -7.25 14.26 -10.09
C ASP A 52 -6.11 14.41 -11.10
N TYR A 53 -5.63 13.28 -11.57
CA TYR A 53 -4.59 13.12 -12.57
C TYR A 53 -5.11 12.23 -13.71
N VAL A 54 -4.51 12.35 -14.89
CA VAL A 54 -4.71 11.43 -16.00
C VAL A 54 -3.43 10.63 -16.21
N LEU A 55 -3.56 9.32 -16.17
CA LEU A 55 -2.54 8.37 -16.61
C LEU A 55 -2.85 7.95 -18.04
N PHE A 56 -1.82 7.84 -18.87
CA PHE A 56 -1.98 7.39 -20.26
C PHE A 56 -0.69 6.75 -20.78
N ARG A 57 -0.84 5.83 -21.72
CA ARG A 57 0.29 5.28 -22.50
C ARG A 57 0.23 5.87 -23.89
N ASP A 58 1.29 6.57 -24.29
CA ASP A 58 1.35 7.18 -25.61
C ASP A 58 1.59 6.16 -26.74
N SER A 59 1.56 6.60 -27.99
CA SER A 59 1.79 5.74 -29.15
C SER A 59 3.22 5.19 -29.25
N LYS A 60 4.15 5.69 -28.42
CA LYS A 60 5.55 5.20 -28.31
C LYS A 60 5.72 4.23 -27.13
N GLY A 61 4.64 3.91 -26.40
CA GLY A 61 4.65 3.03 -25.24
C GLY A 61 5.09 3.69 -23.94
N ARG A 62 5.31 5.02 -23.90
CA ARG A 62 5.69 5.74 -22.68
C ARG A 62 4.46 6.02 -21.82
N ILE A 63 4.56 5.79 -20.50
CA ILE A 63 3.53 6.22 -19.54
C ILE A 63 3.74 7.67 -19.18
N GLY A 64 2.64 8.45 -19.18
CA GLY A 64 2.59 9.84 -18.72
C GLY A 64 1.59 10.02 -17.59
N CYS A 65 1.87 11.00 -16.73
CA CYS A 65 0.95 11.47 -15.68
C CYS A 65 0.85 12.99 -15.77
N LEU A 66 -0.33 13.48 -16.07
CA LEU A 66 -0.61 14.92 -16.17
C LEU A 66 -1.70 15.32 -15.17
N ARG A 67 -1.78 16.59 -14.79
CA ARG A 67 -2.98 17.11 -14.13
C ARG A 67 -4.18 16.85 -15.05
N GLU A 68 -5.29 16.35 -14.52
CA GLU A 68 -6.43 15.93 -15.35
C GLU A 68 -7.01 17.07 -16.19
N LEU A 69 -7.18 18.26 -15.59
CA LEU A 69 -7.80 19.37 -16.27
C LEU A 69 -6.82 20.05 -17.23
N CYS A 70 -7.18 20.11 -18.50
CA CYS A 70 -6.41 20.77 -19.55
C CYS A 70 -6.09 22.24 -19.20
N CYS A 71 -4.83 22.62 -19.27
CA CYS A 71 -4.34 23.96 -18.91
C CYS A 71 -4.94 25.08 -19.76
N HIS A 72 -5.58 24.76 -20.90
CA HIS A 72 -6.25 25.74 -21.71
C HIS A 72 -7.53 26.27 -21.04
N ARG A 73 -8.54 25.43 -20.81
CA ARG A 73 -9.85 25.80 -20.27
C ARG A 73 -10.51 24.71 -19.44
N GLY A 74 -9.74 23.83 -18.82
CA GLY A 74 -10.22 22.90 -17.81
C GLY A 74 -11.02 21.70 -18.31
N ALA A 75 -10.99 21.36 -19.62
CA ALA A 75 -11.60 20.13 -20.08
C ALA A 75 -10.82 18.91 -19.54
N SER A 76 -11.53 17.85 -19.13
CA SER A 76 -10.89 16.62 -18.66
C SER A 76 -10.09 15.97 -19.79
N LEU A 77 -8.82 15.68 -19.51
CA LEU A 77 -7.93 14.95 -20.42
C LEU A 77 -8.20 13.44 -20.41
N CYS A 78 -8.98 12.94 -19.46
CA CYS A 78 -9.47 11.53 -19.48
C CYS A 78 -10.44 11.27 -20.66
N LEU A 79 -11.03 12.33 -21.21
CA LEU A 79 -11.82 12.26 -22.44
C LEU A 79 -10.96 12.42 -23.70
N GLY A 80 -9.65 12.60 -23.52
CA GLY A 80 -8.71 12.86 -24.59
C GLY A 80 -8.44 11.68 -25.51
N ARG A 81 -7.68 11.93 -26.56
CA ARG A 81 -7.26 10.93 -27.55
C ARG A 81 -5.76 10.76 -27.50
N ILE A 82 -5.29 9.52 -27.53
CA ILE A 82 -3.87 9.25 -27.73
C ILE A 82 -3.58 9.21 -29.22
N GLU A 83 -2.68 10.04 -29.67
CA GLU A 83 -2.26 10.09 -31.08
C GLU A 83 -0.86 10.71 -31.23
N GLU A 84 -0.05 10.15 -32.13
CA GLU A 84 1.27 10.68 -32.53
C GLU A 84 2.18 11.07 -31.34
N GLY A 85 2.26 10.19 -30.34
CA GLY A 85 3.15 10.37 -29.19
C GLY A 85 2.67 11.36 -28.12
N GLY A 86 1.37 11.64 -28.06
CA GLY A 86 0.81 12.54 -27.04
C GLY A 86 -0.66 12.32 -26.76
N LEU A 87 -1.15 13.01 -25.72
CA LEU A 87 -2.55 13.06 -25.32
C LEU A 87 -3.18 14.36 -25.85
N ARG A 88 -4.19 14.23 -26.72
CA ARG A 88 -4.92 15.37 -27.32
C ARG A 88 -6.20 15.66 -26.55
N CYS A 89 -6.35 16.89 -26.09
CA CYS A 89 -7.60 17.42 -25.54
C CYS A 89 -8.65 17.51 -26.64
N ILE A 90 -9.83 16.92 -26.44
CA ILE A 90 -10.89 16.92 -27.46
C ILE A 90 -11.61 18.28 -27.63
N PHE A 91 -11.41 19.23 -26.68
CA PHE A 91 -12.13 20.49 -26.72
C PHE A 91 -11.57 21.45 -27.80
N HIS A 92 -10.25 21.70 -27.79
CA HIS A 92 -9.63 22.62 -28.77
C HIS A 92 -8.39 22.01 -29.44
N GLY A 93 -8.14 20.72 -29.29
CA GLY A 93 -7.09 19.99 -29.97
C GLY A 93 -5.68 20.18 -29.42
N TRP A 94 -5.50 20.84 -28.28
CA TRP A 94 -4.15 20.94 -27.68
C TRP A 94 -3.62 19.55 -27.33
N LYS A 95 -2.42 19.25 -27.84
CA LYS A 95 -1.79 17.95 -27.66
C LYS A 95 -0.56 18.07 -26.77
N PHE A 96 -0.46 17.19 -25.78
CA PHE A 96 0.56 17.19 -24.74
C PHE A 96 1.43 15.97 -24.83
N ASP A 97 2.75 16.14 -24.78
CA ASP A 97 3.72 15.06 -24.55
C ASP A 97 3.59 14.55 -23.10
N VAL A 98 4.19 13.38 -22.78
CA VAL A 98 4.20 12.79 -21.43
C VAL A 98 4.81 13.71 -20.38
N ASP A 99 5.67 14.65 -20.77
CA ASP A 99 6.27 15.64 -19.88
C ASP A 99 5.44 16.93 -19.76
N GLY A 100 4.26 17.01 -20.41
CA GLY A 100 3.39 18.17 -20.41
C GLY A 100 3.72 19.26 -21.43
N THR A 101 4.76 19.06 -22.25
CA THR A 101 5.06 19.98 -23.36
C THR A 101 3.91 19.96 -24.37
N ILE A 102 3.48 21.15 -24.83
CA ILE A 102 2.47 21.25 -25.89
C ILE A 102 3.16 21.00 -27.22
N ILE A 103 2.76 19.94 -27.90
CA ILE A 103 3.34 19.49 -29.17
C ILE A 103 2.46 19.81 -30.39
N ASP A 104 1.20 20.20 -30.15
CA ASP A 104 0.31 20.70 -31.19
C ASP A 104 -0.76 21.63 -30.57
N MET A 105 -1.10 22.71 -31.28
CA MET A 105 -2.07 23.72 -30.85
C MET A 105 -2.85 24.25 -32.09
N PRO A 106 -3.83 23.50 -32.60
CA PRO A 106 -4.46 23.79 -33.91
C PRO A 106 -5.15 25.16 -33.99
N ASN A 107 -5.59 25.69 -32.84
CA ASN A 107 -6.26 26.98 -32.77
C ASN A 107 -5.32 28.17 -32.48
N ALA A 108 -4.00 27.95 -32.44
CA ALA A 108 -3.02 29.03 -32.31
C ALA A 108 -2.63 29.55 -33.68
N THR A 109 -2.54 30.88 -33.77
CA THR A 109 -2.07 31.56 -34.96
C THR A 109 -0.56 31.81 -34.94
N ASP A 110 0.11 31.49 -33.86
CA ASP A 110 1.53 31.72 -33.63
C ASP A 110 2.12 30.64 -32.68
N ASP A 111 3.17 29.99 -33.12
CA ASP A 111 3.88 28.92 -32.39
C ASP A 111 4.47 29.38 -31.05
N ARG A 112 4.61 30.70 -30.83
CA ARG A 112 5.07 31.23 -29.54
C ARG A 112 4.13 30.89 -28.40
N PHE A 113 2.86 30.66 -28.68
CA PHE A 113 1.88 30.26 -27.67
C PHE A 113 2.16 28.83 -27.13
N MET A 114 2.57 27.90 -27.97
CA MET A 114 2.93 26.54 -27.52
C MET A 114 4.09 26.57 -26.53
N LYS A 115 5.06 27.47 -26.70
CA LYS A 115 6.21 27.62 -25.81
C LYS A 115 5.89 28.34 -24.51
N ARG A 116 4.79 29.09 -24.46
CA ARG A 116 4.38 29.91 -23.31
C ARG A 116 3.66 29.08 -22.25
N TYR A 117 2.94 28.04 -22.65
CA TYR A 117 2.10 27.24 -21.77
C TYR A 117 2.64 25.83 -21.64
N ARG A 118 2.32 25.17 -20.55
CA ARG A 118 2.68 23.79 -20.27
C ARG A 118 1.59 23.13 -19.43
N GLN A 119 1.23 21.89 -19.75
CA GLN A 119 0.38 21.08 -18.91
C GLN A 119 1.20 20.61 -17.70
N PRO A 120 0.71 20.75 -16.46
CA PRO A 120 1.40 20.17 -15.31
C PRO A 120 1.55 18.66 -15.49
N ALA A 121 2.80 18.20 -15.45
CA ALA A 121 3.20 16.80 -15.61
C ALA A 121 4.06 16.34 -14.44
N PHE A 122 3.99 15.06 -14.15
CA PHE A 122 4.64 14.46 -12.99
C PHE A 122 5.55 13.31 -13.41
N PRO A 123 6.72 13.14 -12.77
CA PRO A 123 7.60 12.03 -13.04
C PRO A 123 6.90 10.69 -12.80
N VAL A 124 7.09 9.75 -13.73
CA VAL A 124 6.50 8.41 -13.69
C VAL A 124 7.61 7.36 -13.77
N VAL A 125 7.45 6.27 -13.04
CA VAL A 125 8.21 5.04 -13.17
C VAL A 125 7.23 3.88 -13.28
N GLU A 126 7.33 3.11 -14.35
CA GLU A 126 6.60 1.85 -14.52
C GLU A 126 7.54 0.70 -14.18
N LYS A 127 7.22 -0.09 -13.14
CA LYS A 127 8.06 -1.19 -12.69
C LYS A 127 7.27 -2.21 -11.86
N GLY A 128 7.56 -3.50 -12.04
CA GLY A 128 6.89 -4.57 -11.29
C GLY A 128 5.37 -4.59 -11.49
N GLY A 129 4.87 -4.26 -12.68
CA GLY A 129 3.44 -4.19 -12.95
C GLY A 129 2.71 -2.99 -12.33
N LEU A 130 3.44 -2.07 -11.67
CA LEU A 130 2.94 -0.89 -11.00
C LEU A 130 3.39 0.39 -11.72
N ILE A 131 2.55 1.43 -11.64
CA ILE A 131 2.85 2.78 -12.12
C ILE A 131 3.02 3.66 -10.89
N PHE A 132 4.24 4.16 -10.70
CA PHE A 132 4.58 5.08 -9.61
C PHE A 132 4.65 6.50 -10.14
N VAL A 133 4.16 7.45 -9.35
CA VAL A 133 4.25 8.87 -9.66
C VAL A 133 4.88 9.65 -8.51
N TYR A 134 5.62 10.71 -8.84
CA TYR A 134 6.13 11.67 -7.87
C TYR A 134 5.42 13.01 -8.04
N LEU A 135 4.70 13.44 -7.00
CA LEU A 135 3.82 14.62 -7.04
C LEU A 135 4.43 15.86 -6.37
N GLY A 136 5.64 15.75 -5.84
CA GLY A 136 6.31 16.81 -5.10
C GLY A 136 7.10 17.78 -5.99
N PRO A 137 7.85 18.73 -5.38
CA PRO A 137 8.74 19.64 -6.09
C PRO A 137 9.82 18.89 -6.87
N ALA A 138 10.08 19.32 -8.10
CA ALA A 138 11.00 18.61 -9.00
C ALA A 138 12.44 18.53 -8.47
N ASP A 139 12.88 19.58 -7.76
CA ASP A 139 14.21 19.71 -7.15
C ASP A 139 14.39 18.88 -5.87
N GLU A 140 13.28 18.38 -5.30
CA GLU A 140 13.27 17.55 -4.10
C GLU A 140 12.97 16.07 -4.40
N LYS A 141 12.88 15.69 -5.69
CA LYS A 141 12.55 14.32 -6.09
C LYS A 141 13.58 13.33 -5.55
N PRO A 142 13.17 12.36 -4.70
CA PRO A 142 14.07 11.33 -4.20
C PRO A 142 14.43 10.31 -5.28
N ALA A 143 15.47 9.53 -5.03
CA ALA A 143 15.70 8.31 -5.78
C ALA A 143 14.47 7.41 -5.74
N PHE A 144 14.22 6.68 -6.83
CA PHE A 144 13.14 5.69 -6.85
C PHE A 144 13.46 4.53 -5.88
N PRO A 145 12.51 4.11 -5.03
CA PRO A 145 12.74 3.00 -4.11
C PRO A 145 12.92 1.68 -4.88
N ASN A 146 14.12 1.12 -4.77
CA ASN A 146 14.52 -0.07 -5.51
C ASN A 146 14.10 -1.38 -4.81
N TRP A 147 12.80 -1.54 -4.49
CA TRP A 147 12.30 -2.77 -3.91
C TRP A 147 12.66 -3.98 -4.77
N ARG A 148 13.25 -5.01 -4.15
CA ARG A 148 13.80 -6.16 -4.88
C ARG A 148 12.77 -6.89 -5.74
N TRP A 149 11.56 -7.06 -5.25
CA TRP A 149 10.49 -7.78 -5.97
C TRP A 149 9.98 -7.07 -7.21
N LEU A 150 10.19 -5.75 -7.34
CA LEU A 150 9.83 -5.01 -8.56
C LEU A 150 10.64 -5.43 -9.79
N ASP A 151 11.74 -6.19 -9.59
CA ASP A 151 12.56 -6.75 -10.66
C ASP A 151 12.25 -8.24 -10.93
N PHE A 152 11.30 -8.82 -10.20
CA PHE A 152 10.91 -10.21 -10.43
C PHE A 152 10.11 -10.36 -11.72
N ALA A 153 10.23 -11.53 -12.35
CA ALA A 153 9.41 -11.88 -13.49
C ALA A 153 7.92 -11.92 -13.13
N PRO A 154 7.01 -11.63 -14.06
CA PRO A 154 5.56 -11.54 -13.77
C PRO A 154 4.96 -12.78 -13.10
N GLU A 155 5.49 -13.97 -13.39
CA GLU A 155 5.06 -15.24 -12.77
C GLU A 155 5.54 -15.41 -11.31
N LYS A 156 6.42 -14.54 -10.84
CA LYS A 156 6.97 -14.55 -9.48
C LYS A 156 6.26 -13.57 -8.54
N MET A 157 5.33 -12.81 -9.06
CA MET A 157 4.64 -11.77 -8.30
C MET A 157 3.24 -11.56 -8.83
N PHE A 158 2.32 -11.20 -7.94
CA PHE A 158 1.04 -10.59 -8.32
C PHE A 158 0.77 -9.36 -7.49
N VAL A 159 -0.13 -8.52 -7.99
CA VAL A 159 -0.69 -7.38 -7.26
C VAL A 159 -2.15 -7.18 -7.63
N ALA A 160 -3.00 -6.93 -6.63
CA ALA A 160 -4.40 -6.59 -6.78
C ALA A 160 -4.67 -5.20 -6.19
N PRO A 161 -5.48 -4.35 -6.86
CA PRO A 161 -5.97 -3.10 -6.32
C PRO A 161 -7.17 -3.40 -5.43
N VAL A 162 -7.09 -3.08 -4.16
CA VAL A 162 -8.16 -3.29 -3.18
C VAL A 162 -8.63 -1.94 -2.67
N MET A 163 -9.91 -1.66 -2.84
CA MET A 163 -10.52 -0.40 -2.46
C MET A 163 -11.04 -0.45 -1.03
N TYR A 164 -10.91 0.67 -0.30
CA TYR A 164 -11.37 0.84 1.07
C TYR A 164 -12.18 2.13 1.17
N HIS A 165 -13.42 2.06 1.69
CA HIS A 165 -14.21 3.23 2.09
C HIS A 165 -13.76 3.77 3.46
N THR A 166 -12.45 3.87 3.65
CA THR A 166 -11.88 4.34 4.91
C THR A 166 -10.53 5.02 4.73
N ASN A 167 -10.12 5.73 5.76
CA ASN A 167 -8.85 6.46 5.79
C ASN A 167 -7.66 5.50 5.74
N TYR A 168 -6.60 5.92 5.07
CA TYR A 168 -5.38 5.14 4.89
C TYR A 168 -4.73 4.65 6.19
N ILE A 169 -4.92 5.39 7.30
CA ILE A 169 -4.39 4.97 8.61
C ILE A 169 -5.06 3.68 9.08
N GLN A 170 -6.38 3.51 8.88
CA GLN A 170 -7.09 2.29 9.27
C GLN A 170 -6.60 1.09 8.46
N ALA A 171 -6.30 1.29 7.17
CA ALA A 171 -5.71 0.25 6.32
C ALA A 171 -4.26 -0.11 6.74
N ILE A 172 -3.44 0.90 7.08
CA ILE A 172 -2.06 0.67 7.58
C ILE A 172 -2.10 -0.03 8.94
N ASP A 173 -2.98 0.42 9.86
CA ASP A 173 -3.11 -0.16 11.20
C ASP A 173 -3.43 -1.65 11.08
N GLY A 174 -4.41 -2.05 10.25
CA GLY A 174 -4.72 -3.46 9.97
C GLY A 174 -3.54 -4.22 9.37
N GLY A 175 -2.92 -3.68 8.32
CA GLY A 175 -1.81 -4.36 7.65
C GLY A 175 -0.55 -4.52 8.52
N ALA A 176 -0.32 -3.64 9.50
CA ALA A 176 0.87 -3.67 10.36
C ALA A 176 0.67 -4.42 11.68
N ASP A 177 -0.57 -4.57 12.15
CA ASP A 177 -0.87 -5.32 13.36
C ASP A 177 -0.75 -6.84 13.12
N SER A 178 -0.05 -7.55 14.00
CA SER A 178 0.05 -9.00 13.98
C SER A 178 -0.79 -9.69 15.07
N SER A 179 -1.45 -8.90 15.95
CA SER A 179 -2.23 -9.46 17.05
C SER A 179 -3.58 -10.01 16.60
N HIS A 180 -4.21 -9.39 15.59
CA HIS A 180 -5.52 -9.80 15.08
C HIS A 180 -5.50 -11.13 14.31
N LEU A 181 -4.34 -11.57 13.83
CA LEU A 181 -4.22 -12.75 12.94
C LEU A 181 -4.87 -14.01 13.53
N THR A 182 -4.66 -14.26 14.82
CA THR A 182 -5.17 -15.48 15.51
C THR A 182 -6.68 -15.46 15.69
N THR A 183 -7.30 -14.31 15.62
CA THR A 183 -8.75 -14.15 15.82
C THR A 183 -9.44 -13.88 14.49
N LEU A 184 -9.10 -12.78 13.82
CA LEU A 184 -9.78 -12.37 12.58
C LEU A 184 -9.62 -13.40 11.47
N HIS A 185 -8.40 -13.88 11.25
CA HIS A 185 -8.07 -14.80 10.15
C HIS A 185 -8.03 -16.28 10.56
N GLN A 186 -8.60 -16.65 11.71
CA GLN A 186 -8.52 -18.02 12.19
C GLN A 186 -9.13 -19.04 11.22
N ASP A 187 -10.19 -18.69 10.50
CA ASP A 187 -10.80 -19.59 9.51
C ASP A 187 -9.86 -19.91 8.37
N ALA A 188 -9.10 -18.92 7.89
CA ALA A 188 -8.10 -19.12 6.86
C ALA A 188 -6.88 -19.91 7.37
N LEU A 189 -6.41 -19.60 8.58
CA LEU A 189 -5.23 -20.19 9.15
C LEU A 189 -5.42 -21.65 9.62
N THR A 190 -6.68 -22.04 9.95
CA THR A 190 -6.98 -23.38 10.50
C THR A 190 -7.62 -24.32 9.50
N ARG A 191 -8.39 -23.82 8.51
CA ARG A 191 -9.23 -24.68 7.65
C ARG A 191 -8.74 -24.79 6.20
N SER A 192 -7.93 -23.88 5.72
CA SER A 192 -7.82 -23.64 4.29
C SER A 192 -6.59 -24.22 3.61
N HIS A 193 -5.64 -24.83 4.32
CA HIS A 193 -4.41 -25.25 3.66
C HIS A 193 -4.06 -26.71 3.89
N PRO A 194 -4.01 -27.55 2.82
CA PRO A 194 -3.45 -28.92 2.91
C PRO A 194 -1.98 -28.94 3.32
N ALA A 195 -1.27 -27.80 3.16
CA ALA A 195 0.04 -27.53 3.70
C ALA A 195 0.00 -26.90 5.11
N ALA A 196 -1.11 -26.97 5.83
CA ALA A 196 -1.22 -26.58 7.23
C ALA A 196 -0.36 -27.43 8.19
N ASP A 197 0.32 -28.41 7.67
CA ASP A 197 1.53 -28.99 8.32
C ASP A 197 2.68 -27.96 8.38
N ASN A 198 2.49 -26.79 7.81
CA ASN A 198 3.51 -25.77 7.78
C ASN A 198 3.49 -24.93 9.05
N SER A 199 4.51 -25.11 9.76
CA SER A 199 4.96 -24.49 10.97
C SER A 199 4.61 -22.99 11.19
N VAL A 200 4.42 -22.15 10.15
CA VAL A 200 4.14 -20.71 10.30
C VAL A 200 2.74 -20.45 10.84
N PHE A 201 1.70 -21.02 10.22
CA PHE A 201 0.31 -20.85 10.66
C PHE A 201 0.07 -21.48 12.03
N GLN A 202 0.66 -22.65 12.27
CA GLN A 202 0.60 -23.29 13.60
C GLN A 202 1.26 -22.42 14.67
N ARG A 203 2.41 -21.78 14.37
CA ARG A 203 3.07 -20.88 15.31
C ARG A 203 2.25 -19.61 15.56
N ILE A 204 1.61 -19.04 14.53
CA ILE A 204 0.71 -17.90 14.71
C ILE A 204 -0.47 -18.28 15.62
N MET A 205 -1.07 -19.44 15.40
CA MET A 205 -2.22 -19.92 16.17
C MET A 205 -1.88 -20.43 17.58
N ALA A 206 -0.61 -20.68 17.86
CA ALA A 206 -0.17 -21.19 19.16
C ALA A 206 -0.26 -20.17 20.29
N ASP A 207 -0.20 -18.86 19.96
CA ASP A 207 -0.20 -17.78 20.96
C ASP A 207 -1.00 -16.59 20.44
N ALA A 208 -2.16 -16.36 21.04
CA ALA A 208 -3.07 -15.27 20.70
C ALA A 208 -2.66 -13.92 21.31
N ALA A 209 -1.68 -13.89 22.21
CA ALA A 209 -1.23 -12.69 22.91
C ALA A 209 0.28 -12.45 22.69
N PRO A 210 0.73 -12.26 21.44
CA PRO A 210 2.13 -12.07 21.15
C PRO A 210 2.71 -10.84 21.86
N ARG A 211 3.94 -10.94 22.32
CA ARG A 211 4.72 -9.79 22.78
C ARG A 211 5.26 -9.06 21.53
N PHE A 212 5.29 -7.75 21.56
CA PHE A 212 5.82 -6.94 20.47
C PHE A 212 7.07 -6.18 20.84
N ASP A 213 7.88 -5.88 19.84
CA ASP A 213 8.97 -4.95 19.89
C ASP A 213 9.13 -4.22 18.54
N THR A 214 9.84 -3.10 18.52
CA THR A 214 10.04 -2.29 17.32
C THR A 214 11.47 -1.81 17.19
N TYR A 215 11.99 -1.81 15.98
CA TYR A 215 13.31 -1.33 15.64
C TYR A 215 13.24 -0.20 14.61
N SER A 216 13.71 0.99 15.00
CA SER A 216 13.67 2.20 14.14
C SER A 216 14.75 2.18 13.07
N THR A 217 14.40 2.65 11.87
CA THR A 217 15.29 2.72 10.71
C THR A 217 15.22 4.08 10.02
N GLU A 218 16.04 4.29 8.99
CA GLU A 218 15.96 5.51 8.15
C GLU A 218 14.76 5.51 7.17
N PHE A 219 14.05 4.41 7.03
CA PHE A 219 12.87 4.31 6.16
C PHE A 219 11.54 4.21 6.92
N GLY A 220 11.58 3.89 8.21
CA GLY A 220 10.42 3.63 9.05
C GLY A 220 10.78 2.74 10.23
N GLN A 221 10.22 1.52 10.28
CA GLN A 221 10.54 0.56 11.35
C GLN A 221 10.41 -0.89 10.88
N PHE A 222 11.16 -1.77 11.55
CA PHE A 222 10.82 -3.16 11.71
C PHE A 222 9.98 -3.35 12.98
N SER A 223 9.06 -4.29 12.93
CA SER A 223 8.27 -4.72 14.08
C SER A 223 8.42 -6.21 14.26
N ALA A 224 8.55 -6.67 15.49
CA ALA A 224 8.71 -8.05 15.87
C ALA A 224 7.50 -8.51 16.71
N ALA A 225 6.90 -9.63 16.33
CA ALA A 225 5.87 -10.33 17.10
C ALA A 225 6.46 -11.65 17.62
N PHE A 226 6.54 -11.78 18.95
CA PHE A 226 7.07 -12.97 19.63
C PHE A 226 5.91 -13.83 20.09
N ARG A 227 5.99 -15.12 19.76
CA ARG A 227 5.00 -16.12 20.18
C ARG A 227 5.68 -17.29 20.84
N THR A 228 5.10 -17.73 21.96
CA THR A 228 5.55 -18.93 22.66
C THR A 228 4.98 -20.17 21.97
N VAL A 229 5.86 -21.07 21.59
CA VAL A 229 5.51 -22.33 20.96
C VAL A 229 5.93 -23.50 21.86
N THR A 230 5.04 -24.46 22.06
CA THR A 230 5.32 -25.67 22.83
C THR A 230 5.83 -26.76 21.90
N ARG A 231 6.97 -27.38 22.26
CA ARG A 231 7.53 -28.52 21.56
C ARG A 231 6.80 -29.83 21.93
N PRO A 232 6.90 -30.87 21.12
CA PRO A 232 6.31 -32.19 21.45
C PRO A 232 6.80 -32.80 22.78
N ASP A 233 8.00 -32.44 23.23
CA ASP A 233 8.58 -32.87 24.51
C ASP A 233 8.08 -32.06 25.72
N GLY A 234 7.21 -31.08 25.49
CA GLY A 234 6.66 -30.18 26.53
C GLY A 234 7.53 -28.94 26.80
N GLY A 235 8.71 -28.82 26.20
CA GLY A 235 9.53 -27.63 26.29
C GLY A 235 8.92 -26.45 25.47
N THR A 236 9.26 -25.24 25.85
CA THR A 236 8.81 -24.01 25.12
C THR A 236 9.97 -23.26 24.50
N TYR A 237 9.70 -22.51 23.44
CA TYR A 237 10.64 -21.57 22.83
C TYR A 237 9.85 -20.37 22.27
N GLU A 238 10.51 -19.23 22.11
CA GLU A 238 9.92 -18.07 21.42
C GLU A 238 10.26 -18.11 19.92
N THR A 239 9.27 -17.82 19.09
CA THR A 239 9.48 -17.46 17.69
C THR A 239 9.32 -15.95 17.53
N CYS A 240 10.14 -15.34 16.71
CA CYS A 240 10.04 -13.96 16.31
C CYS A 240 9.65 -13.88 14.83
N LYS A 241 8.55 -13.22 14.53
CA LYS A 241 8.14 -12.90 13.17
C LYS A 241 8.21 -11.40 12.98
N THR A 242 8.91 -10.96 11.94
CA THR A 242 9.06 -9.52 11.66
C THR A 242 8.07 -9.03 10.61
N SER A 243 7.75 -7.76 10.67
CA SER A 243 7.06 -6.99 9.64
C SER A 243 7.76 -5.65 9.46
N VAL A 244 7.49 -4.99 8.34
CA VAL A 244 8.09 -3.69 7.97
C VAL A 244 6.99 -2.67 7.76
N PHE A 245 7.21 -1.49 8.30
CA PHE A 245 6.55 -0.27 7.83
C PHE A 245 7.61 0.64 7.21
N ALA A 246 7.42 1.01 5.94
CA ALA A 246 8.23 2.02 5.26
C ALA A 246 7.36 3.21 4.85
N ALA A 247 7.80 4.40 5.21
CA ALA A 247 7.10 5.63 4.87
C ALA A 247 6.99 5.82 3.34
N PRO A 248 5.86 6.37 2.85
CA PRO A 248 4.78 6.95 3.62
C PRO A 248 3.69 5.92 4.02
N SER A 249 3.60 4.76 3.35
CA SER A 249 2.46 3.87 3.52
C SER A 249 2.68 2.44 3.00
N THR A 250 3.92 1.97 2.99
CA THR A 250 4.26 0.61 2.59
C THR A 250 4.34 -0.30 3.79
N VAL A 251 3.64 -1.42 3.74
CA VAL A 251 3.72 -2.49 4.74
C VAL A 251 4.19 -3.77 4.06
N ILE A 252 5.12 -4.49 4.70
CA ILE A 252 5.56 -5.82 4.27
C ILE A 252 5.40 -6.77 5.43
N THR A 253 4.72 -7.88 5.16
CA THR A 253 4.46 -8.93 6.14
C THR A 253 4.72 -10.30 5.51
N ASN A 254 4.58 -11.35 6.29
CA ASN A 254 4.55 -12.74 5.83
C ASN A 254 5.57 -13.06 4.73
N GLY A 255 6.74 -13.49 5.11
CA GLY A 255 7.76 -13.93 4.16
C GLY A 255 8.92 -14.56 4.91
N ALA A 256 9.69 -15.35 4.19
CA ALA A 256 10.96 -15.87 4.66
C ALA A 256 12.05 -15.28 3.76
N TYR A 257 12.74 -14.23 4.28
CA TYR A 257 13.87 -13.60 3.62
C TYR A 257 13.54 -12.78 2.34
N PRO A 258 14.54 -12.23 1.64
CA PRO A 258 14.33 -11.22 0.60
C PRO A 258 13.53 -11.69 -0.63
N ASP A 259 13.37 -12.99 -0.77
CA ASP A 259 12.83 -13.61 -1.98
C ASP A 259 11.34 -13.99 -1.89
N GLN A 260 10.72 -13.78 -0.71
CA GLN A 260 9.30 -14.07 -0.49
C GLN A 260 8.67 -13.04 0.45
N GLY A 261 7.46 -12.62 0.17
CA GLY A 261 6.72 -11.72 1.07
C GLY A 261 5.36 -11.29 0.56
N THR A 262 4.58 -10.75 1.49
CA THR A 262 3.34 -10.01 1.21
C THR A 262 3.65 -8.53 1.37
N PHE A 263 3.27 -7.71 0.39
CA PHE A 263 3.40 -6.26 0.45
C PHE A 263 2.06 -5.56 0.24
N ALA A 264 1.95 -4.37 0.77
CA ALA A 264 0.84 -3.46 0.51
C ALA A 264 1.37 -2.03 0.38
N PHE A 265 0.97 -1.34 -0.68
CA PHE A 265 1.11 0.12 -0.81
C PHE A 265 -0.27 0.73 -0.58
N PHE A 266 -0.47 1.40 0.54
CA PHE A 266 -1.74 2.08 0.82
C PHE A 266 -1.68 3.52 0.30
N THR A 267 -2.30 3.78 -0.82
CA THR A 267 -2.33 5.11 -1.43
C THR A 267 -3.64 5.82 -1.09
N PRO A 268 -3.62 6.94 -0.37
CA PRO A 268 -4.82 7.72 -0.11
C PRO A 268 -5.40 8.30 -1.41
N ILE A 269 -6.64 7.96 -1.74
CA ILE A 269 -7.41 8.64 -2.79
C ILE A 269 -7.78 10.05 -2.27
N ASP A 270 -8.36 10.07 -1.07
CA ASP A 270 -8.66 11.26 -0.27
C ASP A 270 -8.63 10.90 1.22
N SER A 271 -9.14 11.74 2.12
CA SER A 271 -9.16 11.45 3.56
C SER A 271 -10.14 10.35 3.96
N HIS A 272 -11.02 9.90 3.06
CA HIS A 272 -12.12 8.97 3.32
C HIS A 272 -12.01 7.67 2.54
N ARG A 273 -11.14 7.61 1.55
CA ARG A 273 -10.97 6.48 0.63
C ARG A 273 -9.50 6.17 0.40
N THR A 274 -9.19 4.90 0.35
CA THR A 274 -7.84 4.40 0.15
C THR A 274 -7.85 3.30 -0.91
N ILE A 275 -6.81 3.23 -1.73
CA ILE A 275 -6.53 2.05 -2.54
C ILE A 275 -5.29 1.35 -1.98
N GLY A 276 -5.43 0.06 -1.66
CA GLY A 276 -4.33 -0.83 -1.30
C GLY A 276 -3.88 -1.62 -2.52
N TYR A 277 -2.65 -1.40 -2.98
CA TYR A 277 -2.02 -2.28 -3.96
C TYR A 277 -1.36 -3.42 -3.18
N ILE A 278 -2.10 -4.52 -3.04
CA ILE A 278 -1.71 -5.66 -2.20
C ILE A 278 -1.23 -6.80 -3.08
N GLY A 279 -0.09 -7.37 -2.76
CA GLY A 279 0.48 -8.45 -3.54
C GLY A 279 1.42 -9.35 -2.76
N ASN A 280 1.75 -10.46 -3.40
CA ASN A 280 2.78 -11.39 -2.94
C ASN A 280 3.85 -11.54 -4.00
N TYR A 281 5.04 -11.84 -3.54
CA TYR A 281 6.15 -12.26 -4.39
C TYR A 281 6.81 -13.50 -3.78
N ASP A 282 7.25 -14.41 -4.65
CA ASP A 282 8.01 -15.60 -4.26
C ASP A 282 8.90 -16.02 -5.43
N SER A 283 10.21 -15.99 -5.22
CA SER A 283 11.19 -16.40 -6.22
C SER A 283 11.12 -17.90 -6.53
N ALA A 284 10.53 -18.70 -5.63
CA ALA A 284 10.37 -20.13 -5.78
C ALA A 284 9.21 -20.53 -6.70
N TRP A 285 8.24 -19.66 -6.95
CA TRP A 285 7.15 -19.93 -7.89
C TRP A 285 7.68 -20.24 -9.29
N THR A 286 7.14 -21.27 -9.92
CA THR A 286 7.59 -21.75 -11.22
C THR A 286 6.50 -21.83 -12.26
N THR A 287 5.24 -21.75 -11.84
CA THR A 287 4.05 -21.82 -12.71
C THR A 287 3.14 -20.61 -12.52
N PRO A 288 2.38 -20.20 -13.56
CA PRO A 288 1.40 -19.10 -13.45
C PRO A 288 0.25 -19.38 -12.48
N GLU A 289 0.00 -20.64 -12.13
CA GLU A 289 -1.06 -21.06 -11.20
C GLU A 289 -0.75 -20.72 -9.75
N GLU A 290 0.53 -20.68 -9.35
CA GLU A 290 0.95 -20.43 -7.97
C GLU A 290 0.57 -19.03 -7.49
N PRO A 291 0.87 -17.91 -8.22
CA PRO A 291 0.37 -16.59 -7.85
C PRO A 291 -1.16 -16.50 -7.86
N LEU A 292 -1.85 -17.18 -8.78
CA LEU A 292 -3.31 -17.22 -8.80
C LEU A 292 -3.89 -17.94 -7.58
N ALA A 293 -3.27 -19.04 -7.14
CA ALA A 293 -3.65 -19.74 -5.91
C ALA A 293 -3.45 -18.85 -4.68
N ALA A 294 -2.33 -18.11 -4.61
CA ALA A 294 -2.07 -17.16 -3.53
C ALA A 294 -3.09 -16.01 -3.51
N MET A 295 -3.47 -15.45 -4.68
CA MET A 295 -4.53 -14.44 -4.78
C MET A 295 -5.87 -14.96 -4.23
N ARG A 296 -6.27 -16.18 -4.62
CA ARG A 296 -7.51 -16.81 -4.14
C ARG A 296 -7.46 -17.08 -2.63
N PHE A 297 -6.32 -17.53 -2.12
CA PHE A 297 -6.13 -17.74 -0.70
C PHE A 297 -6.31 -16.44 0.11
N MET A 298 -5.83 -15.32 -0.41
CA MET A 298 -6.02 -14.00 0.18
C MET A 298 -7.39 -13.36 -0.14
N SER A 299 -8.21 -14.02 -0.96
CA SER A 299 -9.52 -13.51 -1.43
C SER A 299 -9.41 -12.16 -2.15
N ILE A 300 -8.34 -11.95 -2.91
CA ILE A 300 -8.11 -10.73 -3.73
C ILE A 300 -8.07 -11.04 -5.22
N ASP A 301 -8.62 -12.17 -5.64
CA ASP A 301 -8.94 -12.43 -7.03
C ASP A 301 -10.06 -11.48 -7.52
N ALA A 302 -10.06 -11.19 -8.82
CA ALA A 302 -10.98 -10.20 -9.40
C ALA A 302 -12.45 -10.54 -9.14
N GLU A 303 -12.85 -11.82 -9.24
CA GLU A 303 -14.23 -12.25 -8.99
C GLU A 303 -14.68 -11.93 -7.56
N THR A 304 -13.84 -12.21 -6.58
CA THR A 304 -14.13 -11.91 -5.16
C THR A 304 -14.21 -10.41 -4.91
N LEU A 305 -13.23 -9.64 -5.41
CA LEU A 305 -13.22 -8.18 -5.23
C LEU A 305 -14.43 -7.51 -5.92
N ASP A 306 -14.75 -7.89 -7.14
CA ASP A 306 -15.92 -7.37 -7.89
C ASP A 306 -17.24 -7.69 -7.20
N ARG A 307 -17.39 -8.93 -6.72
CA ARG A 307 -18.58 -9.36 -5.99
C ARG A 307 -18.82 -8.56 -4.73
N LEU A 308 -17.74 -8.22 -4.00
CA LEU A 308 -17.82 -7.45 -2.76
C LEU A 308 -17.89 -5.92 -3.00
N GLY A 309 -17.44 -5.43 -4.15
CA GLY A 309 -17.31 -4.00 -4.40
C GLY A 309 -15.99 -3.42 -3.90
N PHE A 310 -14.96 -4.25 -3.79
CA PHE A 310 -13.61 -3.85 -3.37
C PHE A 310 -12.65 -3.71 -4.54
N SER A 311 -13.13 -3.84 -5.79
CA SER A 311 -12.36 -3.49 -6.99
C SER A 311 -12.61 -2.04 -7.41
N PRO A 312 -11.66 -1.38 -8.12
CA PRO A 312 -11.87 -0.04 -8.67
C PRO A 312 -13.10 0.08 -9.57
N GLU A 313 -13.48 -1.00 -10.26
CA GLU A 313 -14.59 -1.05 -11.22
C GLU A 313 -15.96 -1.07 -10.53
N THR A 314 -16.05 -1.62 -9.34
CA THR A 314 -17.32 -1.83 -8.63
C THR A 314 -17.45 -1.06 -7.31
N PHE A 315 -16.43 -0.30 -6.94
CA PHE A 315 -16.28 0.32 -5.62
C PHE A 315 -17.45 1.22 -5.20
N ASP A 316 -17.98 2.03 -6.11
CA ASP A 316 -19.10 2.93 -5.83
C ASP A 316 -20.47 2.33 -6.24
N SER A 317 -20.55 1.01 -6.51
CA SER A 317 -21.78 0.37 -6.90
C SER A 317 -22.71 0.14 -5.71
N PRO A 318 -23.98 0.57 -5.76
CA PRO A 318 -24.86 0.58 -4.59
C PRO A 318 -25.34 -0.81 -4.14
N ASP A 319 -25.15 -1.83 -4.97
CA ASP A 319 -25.53 -3.22 -4.72
C ASP A 319 -24.41 -4.06 -4.09
N LYS A 320 -23.32 -3.42 -3.66
CA LYS A 320 -22.16 -4.13 -3.10
C LYS A 320 -22.15 -4.16 -1.57
N ALA A 321 -21.16 -4.88 -1.04
CA ALA A 321 -20.96 -5.00 0.40
C ALA A 321 -20.75 -3.62 1.03
N SER A 322 -21.52 -3.31 2.05
CA SER A 322 -21.49 -2.01 2.72
C SER A 322 -22.02 -2.13 4.14
N ARG A 323 -21.94 -1.06 4.90
CA ARG A 323 -22.50 -0.96 6.23
C ARG A 323 -24.00 -1.26 6.27
N ASP A 324 -24.75 -0.84 5.25
CA ASP A 324 -26.23 -0.96 5.22
C ASP A 324 -26.69 -2.40 5.06
N ASN A 325 -25.86 -3.27 4.47
CA ASN A 325 -26.16 -4.70 4.32
C ASN A 325 -25.24 -5.59 5.18
N ASN A 326 -24.54 -4.99 6.19
CA ASN A 326 -23.57 -5.68 7.03
C ASN A 326 -22.51 -6.45 6.20
N TRP A 327 -22.05 -5.86 5.09
CA TRP A 327 -21.06 -6.43 4.16
C TRP A 327 -21.39 -7.85 3.73
N TYR A 328 -22.67 -8.20 3.63
CA TYR A 328 -23.15 -9.56 3.32
C TYR A 328 -22.57 -10.65 4.21
N GLN A 329 -22.32 -10.34 5.49
CA GLN A 329 -21.78 -11.30 6.45
C GLN A 329 -22.66 -12.56 6.57
N ASP A 330 -22.08 -13.74 6.37
CA ASP A 330 -22.75 -15.04 6.47
C ASP A 330 -22.99 -15.46 7.92
N ARG A 331 -24.09 -15.00 8.49
CA ARG A 331 -24.51 -15.31 9.86
C ARG A 331 -24.86 -16.79 10.06
N GLU A 332 -25.31 -17.49 9.03
CA GLU A 332 -25.56 -18.93 9.07
C GLU A 332 -24.25 -19.71 9.13
N GLY A 333 -23.27 -19.36 8.28
CA GLY A 333 -21.94 -19.92 8.35
C GLY A 333 -21.28 -19.74 9.72
N MET A 334 -21.50 -18.59 10.38
CA MET A 334 -21.01 -18.35 11.76
C MET A 334 -21.67 -19.32 12.75
N ARG A 335 -22.97 -19.56 12.68
CA ARG A 335 -23.64 -20.56 13.53
C ARG A 335 -23.15 -21.98 13.27
N ASN A 336 -22.66 -22.23 12.05
CA ASN A 336 -22.11 -23.53 11.64
C ASN A 336 -20.57 -23.61 11.82
N GLY A 337 -19.99 -22.69 12.63
CA GLY A 337 -18.60 -22.77 13.08
C GLY A 337 -17.59 -21.96 12.29
N ARG A 338 -18.00 -21.10 11.35
CA ARG A 338 -17.12 -20.03 10.83
C ARG A 338 -17.03 -18.91 11.86
N PHE A 339 -15.88 -18.27 11.97
CA PHE A 339 -15.69 -17.22 12.98
C PHE A 339 -16.27 -15.87 12.50
N THR A 340 -15.81 -15.38 11.35
CA THR A 340 -16.22 -14.07 10.84
C THR A 340 -17.45 -14.12 9.93
N GLY A 341 -17.67 -15.23 9.23
CA GLY A 341 -18.68 -15.31 8.17
C GLY A 341 -18.38 -14.44 6.95
N MET A 342 -17.14 -13.97 6.81
CA MET A 342 -16.66 -13.15 5.71
C MET A 342 -15.73 -13.98 4.79
N PRO A 343 -15.49 -13.57 3.53
CA PRO A 343 -14.38 -14.12 2.76
C PRO A 343 -13.05 -13.85 3.48
N PRO A 344 -12.16 -14.85 3.58
CA PRO A 344 -11.00 -14.78 4.45
C PRO A 344 -9.92 -13.78 4.00
N PHE A 345 -9.06 -13.41 4.94
CA PHE A 345 -7.92 -12.50 4.84
C PHE A 345 -8.32 -11.07 4.43
N ILE A 346 -7.91 -10.60 3.27
CA ILE A 346 -8.01 -9.17 2.91
C ILE A 346 -9.43 -8.60 2.97
N PRO A 347 -10.49 -9.29 2.54
CA PRO A 347 -11.86 -8.80 2.77
C PRO A 347 -12.24 -8.65 4.24
N GLU A 348 -11.74 -9.51 5.13
CA GLU A 348 -11.94 -9.37 6.58
C GLU A 348 -11.33 -8.06 7.08
N ASP A 349 -10.08 -7.74 6.67
CA ASP A 349 -9.38 -6.50 7.02
C ASP A 349 -10.12 -5.26 6.47
N VAL A 350 -10.54 -5.29 5.21
CA VAL A 350 -11.31 -4.22 4.59
C VAL A 350 -12.59 -3.94 5.37
N ILE A 351 -13.38 -4.98 5.63
CA ILE A 351 -14.68 -4.87 6.31
C ILE A 351 -14.51 -4.35 7.72
N VAL A 352 -13.53 -4.86 8.49
CA VAL A 352 -13.25 -4.38 9.84
C VAL A 352 -12.83 -2.91 9.81
N ALA A 353 -11.93 -2.52 8.92
CA ALA A 353 -11.47 -1.14 8.78
C ALA A 353 -12.63 -0.19 8.41
N GLU A 354 -13.48 -0.57 7.45
CA GLU A 354 -14.66 0.22 7.05
C GLU A 354 -15.73 0.30 8.14
N SER A 355 -15.88 -0.75 8.96
CA SER A 355 -16.86 -0.78 10.06
C SER A 355 -16.62 0.29 11.12
N MET A 356 -15.38 0.77 11.24
CA MET A 356 -14.98 1.86 12.13
C MET A 356 -15.43 3.26 11.61
N GLY A 357 -15.97 3.32 10.39
CA GLY A 357 -16.29 4.56 9.69
C GLY A 357 -15.13 5.07 8.84
N SER A 358 -15.41 6.08 8.01
CA SER A 358 -14.43 6.59 7.04
C SER A 358 -13.18 7.21 7.69
N ILE A 359 -13.32 7.87 8.85
CA ILE A 359 -12.22 8.31 9.70
C ILE A 359 -12.61 7.98 11.14
N TYR A 360 -11.88 7.07 11.76
CA TYR A 360 -12.13 6.71 13.15
C TYR A 360 -11.67 7.81 14.12
N ASP A 361 -12.48 8.09 15.15
CA ASP A 361 -12.11 9.02 16.23
C ASP A 361 -11.19 8.32 17.25
N ARG A 362 -9.89 8.45 17.04
CA ARG A 362 -8.85 7.82 17.87
C ARG A 362 -8.73 8.40 19.29
N THR A 363 -9.52 9.43 19.62
CA THR A 363 -9.67 9.87 21.02
C THR A 363 -10.46 8.86 21.86
N GLN A 364 -11.16 7.92 21.21
CA GLN A 364 -11.97 6.89 21.86
C GLN A 364 -11.24 5.53 21.98
N GLU A 365 -10.00 5.43 21.51
CA GLU A 365 -9.22 4.18 21.57
C GLU A 365 -8.80 3.82 22.98
N ASN A 366 -8.83 2.53 23.30
CA ASN A 366 -8.30 1.94 24.51
C ASN A 366 -7.11 1.06 24.18
N LEU A 367 -5.95 1.68 24.01
CA LEU A 367 -4.73 1.01 23.55
C LEU A 367 -4.06 0.22 24.68
N ILE A 368 -3.54 -0.94 24.34
CA ILE A 368 -2.79 -1.84 25.22
C ILE A 368 -1.37 -2.07 24.68
N PRO A 369 -0.45 -2.73 25.39
CA PRO A 369 0.91 -2.98 24.90
C PRO A 369 0.99 -3.69 23.55
N ALA A 370 -0.01 -4.49 23.16
CA ALA A 370 -0.08 -5.12 21.85
C ALA A 370 -0.17 -4.11 20.69
N ASP A 371 -0.70 -2.91 20.95
CA ASP A 371 -0.90 -1.87 19.93
C ASP A 371 0.35 -0.98 19.72
N GLN A 372 1.47 -1.26 20.38
CA GLN A 372 2.66 -0.39 20.34
C GLN A 372 3.19 -0.20 18.89
N VAL A 373 3.05 -1.20 18.02
CA VAL A 373 3.47 -1.14 16.62
C VAL A 373 2.73 -0.03 15.88
N VAL A 374 1.40 -0.05 15.96
CA VAL A 374 0.52 0.96 15.32
C VAL A 374 0.76 2.36 15.88
N VAL A 375 0.89 2.47 17.21
CA VAL A 375 1.18 3.76 17.88
C VAL A 375 2.47 4.37 17.34
N ARG A 376 3.50 3.55 17.15
CA ARG A 376 4.79 4.02 16.65
C ARG A 376 4.73 4.42 15.18
N ILE A 377 4.02 3.67 14.33
CA ILE A 377 3.79 4.03 12.92
C ILE A 377 3.09 5.37 12.81
N ARG A 378 2.03 5.59 13.59
CA ARG A 378 1.30 6.87 13.62
C ARG A 378 2.20 8.03 14.03
N ARG A 379 3.13 7.81 14.97
CA ARG A 379 4.15 8.82 15.36
C ARG A 379 5.10 9.11 14.20
N ILE A 380 5.62 8.07 13.53
CA ILE A 380 6.49 8.24 12.34
C ILE A 380 5.80 9.09 11.28
N LEU A 381 4.54 8.84 11.00
CA LEU A 381 3.75 9.60 10.02
C LEU A 381 3.54 11.06 10.44
N MET A 382 3.22 11.32 11.70
CA MET A 382 3.11 12.69 12.20
C MET A 382 4.44 13.43 12.14
N ASP A 383 5.54 12.78 12.51
CA ASP A 383 6.88 13.38 12.46
C ASP A 383 7.32 13.63 11.01
N MET A 384 7.00 12.73 10.08
CA MET A 384 7.17 12.92 8.64
C MET A 384 6.51 14.22 8.15
N ALA A 385 5.26 14.46 8.56
CA ALA A 385 4.53 15.66 8.17
C ALA A 385 5.09 16.92 8.83
N ARG A 386 5.49 16.85 10.10
CA ARG A 386 6.16 17.95 10.83
C ARG A 386 7.53 18.29 10.24
N ASP A 387 8.29 17.30 9.80
CA ASP A 387 9.57 17.52 9.11
C ASP A 387 9.37 18.35 7.85
N VAL A 388 8.40 17.97 7.00
CA VAL A 388 8.10 18.71 5.76
C VAL A 388 7.60 20.12 6.05
N GLN A 389 6.73 20.32 7.05
CA GLN A 389 6.29 21.65 7.48
C GLN A 389 7.45 22.52 7.95
N GLY A 390 8.45 21.89 8.60
CA GLY A 390 9.68 22.56 9.06
C GLY A 390 10.76 22.72 7.99
N GLY A 391 10.47 22.42 6.71
CA GLY A 391 11.42 22.51 5.60
C GLY A 391 12.52 21.43 5.64
N ARG A 392 12.33 20.35 6.40
CA ARG A 392 13.26 19.23 6.48
C ARG A 392 12.81 18.09 5.55
N LYS A 393 13.77 17.31 5.08
CA LYS A 393 13.48 16.06 4.37
C LYS A 393 12.93 15.03 5.36
N PRO A 394 11.80 14.37 5.02
CA PRO A 394 11.20 13.38 5.90
C PRO A 394 11.99 12.05 5.90
N ILE A 395 11.64 11.17 6.84
CA ILE A 395 12.14 9.79 6.92
C ILE A 395 11.98 9.06 5.57
N GLY A 396 12.93 8.19 5.20
CA GLY A 396 12.93 7.52 3.88
C GLY A 396 13.41 8.38 2.71
N VAL A 397 13.54 9.71 2.91
CA VAL A 397 14.03 10.67 1.90
C VAL A 397 15.26 11.43 2.39
N ARG A 398 15.40 11.62 3.69
CA ARG A 398 16.50 12.39 4.31
C ARG A 398 17.87 11.72 4.21
N ALA A 399 17.91 10.39 4.10
CA ALA A 399 19.12 9.59 3.96
C ALA A 399 18.93 8.55 2.84
N PRO A 400 20.01 8.11 2.18
CA PRO A 400 19.94 7.01 1.24
C PRO A 400 19.45 5.72 1.94
N VAL A 401 18.49 5.05 1.32
CA VAL A 401 17.95 3.75 1.76
C VAL A 401 18.08 2.76 0.61
N ASP A 402 18.69 1.62 0.88
CA ASP A 402 18.68 0.49 -0.07
C ASP A 402 17.45 -0.38 0.16
N TYR A 403 16.37 -0.03 -0.52
CA TYR A 403 15.08 -0.73 -0.39
C TYR A 403 15.16 -2.19 -0.87
N ALA A 404 16.12 -2.54 -1.74
CA ALA A 404 16.29 -3.92 -2.20
C ALA A 404 16.71 -4.89 -1.09
N LYS A 405 17.27 -4.38 -0.01
CA LYS A 405 17.70 -5.16 1.16
C LYS A 405 16.63 -5.25 2.26
N ILE A 406 15.55 -4.49 2.15
CA ILE A 406 14.47 -4.54 3.13
C ILE A 406 13.66 -5.81 2.89
N CYS A 407 13.63 -6.68 3.89
CA CYS A 407 12.86 -7.91 3.88
C CYS A 407 12.37 -8.24 5.29
N VAL A 408 11.40 -9.12 5.38
CA VAL A 408 10.89 -9.68 6.64
C VAL A 408 11.51 -11.04 6.89
N GLY A 409 11.56 -11.44 8.15
CA GLY A 409 12.11 -12.72 8.55
C GLY A 409 11.31 -13.38 9.67
N GLU A 410 11.56 -14.65 9.87
CA GLU A 410 11.05 -15.42 11.00
C GLU A 410 12.16 -16.32 11.54
N GLY A 411 12.27 -16.42 12.85
CA GLY A 411 13.28 -17.27 13.48
C GLY A 411 12.96 -17.58 14.94
N ALA A 412 13.61 -18.62 15.46
CA ALA A 412 13.63 -18.88 16.89
C ALA A 412 14.61 -17.92 17.57
N VAL A 413 14.19 -17.30 18.66
CA VAL A 413 15.02 -16.40 19.47
C VAL A 413 15.21 -17.06 20.85
N GLU A 414 16.46 -17.29 21.23
CA GLU A 414 16.79 -17.85 22.52
C GLU A 414 16.80 -16.75 23.60
N THR A 415 16.62 -17.17 24.84
CA THR A 415 16.67 -16.24 25.99
C THR A 415 18.00 -15.49 26.01
N GLY A 416 17.91 -14.15 25.98
CA GLY A 416 19.07 -13.25 25.99
C GLY A 416 19.66 -12.93 24.62
N GLN A 417 19.15 -13.51 23.54
CA GLN A 417 19.52 -13.08 22.18
C GLN A 417 18.76 -11.81 21.79
N ASN A 418 19.46 -10.92 21.09
CA ASN A 418 18.81 -9.78 20.47
C ASN A 418 18.14 -10.22 19.17
N TRP A 419 16.81 -10.10 19.13
CA TRP A 419 16.02 -10.50 17.98
C TRP A 419 16.41 -9.78 16.68
N ALA A 420 16.85 -8.53 16.77
CA ALA A 420 17.24 -7.76 15.59
C ALA A 420 18.46 -8.39 14.88
N GLU A 421 19.41 -8.93 15.66
CA GLU A 421 20.57 -9.63 15.09
C GLU A 421 20.21 -10.97 14.46
N VAL A 422 19.13 -11.58 14.92
CA VAL A 422 18.67 -12.90 14.43
C VAL A 422 17.79 -12.81 13.19
N THR A 423 16.94 -11.77 13.13
CA THR A 423 15.84 -11.73 12.14
C THR A 423 15.91 -10.57 11.16
N LEU A 424 16.72 -9.53 11.42
CA LEU A 424 16.85 -8.40 10.51
C LEU A 424 18.04 -8.56 9.56
N PRO A 425 17.97 -7.97 8.35
CA PRO A 425 19.14 -7.89 7.50
C PRO A 425 20.28 -7.15 8.21
N PRO A 426 21.52 -7.66 8.19
CA PRO A 426 22.64 -7.09 8.95
C PRO A 426 22.91 -5.62 8.67
N GLU A 427 22.58 -5.14 7.48
CA GLU A 427 22.77 -3.75 7.06
C GLU A 427 21.91 -2.74 7.85
N PHE A 428 20.82 -3.19 8.44
CA PHE A 428 19.92 -2.36 9.23
C PHE A 428 20.18 -2.46 10.74
N VAL A 429 21.00 -3.43 11.19
CA VAL A 429 21.29 -3.63 12.61
C VAL A 429 22.33 -2.64 13.08
N ARG A 430 21.96 -1.74 14.01
CA ARG A 430 22.85 -0.72 14.61
C ARG A 430 23.19 -1.12 16.04
N ARG A 431 24.48 -1.25 16.36
CA ARG A 431 24.95 -1.64 17.70
C ARG A 431 24.44 -0.73 18.82
N GLU A 432 24.34 0.58 18.56
CA GLU A 432 23.84 1.58 19.52
C GLU A 432 22.37 1.40 19.93
N GLN A 433 21.57 0.72 19.13
CA GLN A 433 20.16 0.40 19.44
C GLN A 433 20.00 -0.97 20.14
N ILE A 434 21.06 -1.75 20.18
CA ILE A 434 21.09 -3.09 20.80
C ILE A 434 21.43 -2.97 22.29
N GLU A 435 22.22 -1.96 22.65
CA GLU A 435 22.74 -1.74 24.01
C GLU A 435 21.82 -0.83 24.87
N ALA A 436 20.74 -0.29 24.29
CA ALA A 436 19.77 0.60 24.96
C ALA A 436 18.46 -0.13 25.32
#